data_db30a3bcfaa444a735b78e241319a8ab
#
_entry.id   db30a3bcfaa444a735b78e241319a8ab
#
_cell.length_a   1.000
_cell.length_b   1.000
_cell.length_c   1.000
_cell.angle_alpha   90.00
_cell.angle_beta   90.00
_cell.angle_gamma   90.00
#
_symmetry.space_group_name_H-M   'P 1'
#
loop_
_entity.id
_entity.type
_entity.pdbx_description
1 polymer ?
#
loop_
_entity_poly.entity_id
_entity_poly.type
_entity_poly.pdbx_seq_one_letter_code
_entity_poly.pdbx_strand_id
1 'polypeptide(L)'
;MYVHLKNIKRFIAFLVCISLSICLLAMPDVRMASDLVYGDLNGDREVNAIDLSLMKEYLLGKISTFPGGQGKEAADVDLSGSIDAIDMSYLKQFLLGTIDGLPVGEPLEPIQIPSFGSLQPNAKLPDPFMFKTGSKKGTRITSKSQWTARRAEISALAQAFEFGVKPPKPQTVTGSFNNNSITVTCSQNGKSISFSCAIQYPTTGTAPYPAMIGVNMNTLNTSEILKLGVALITFPADQIGKEDNAGSRGQGKFFDLYGSSYDAGALITWAWGVDCLIDALEMTPAARIDPKKLGVTGGSRNGKGALAIGAFDERIALTVPQESGNGGASGWRTADAQKAAGEDVQTLSQIITENCWFAKSLNQFSGQTNKLPYDHHELMALCAPRGLLVIENPDFTWLGNLSCFNTSTAAHMAYEGLGVPDNMGYSSVGGHGHCQFPASQQPELTAYIQKFLLGQNSNTKVFRSDRNYTFDKAKWVDWTIPTF
;
A
#
# COMPACT_ATOMS: atom_id res chain seq x y z
N MET A 1 -5.14 -79.11 9.40
CA MET A 1 -4.33 -77.98 8.86
C MET A 1 -5.09 -77.12 7.84
N TYR A 2 -6.14 -77.63 7.18
CA TYR A 2 -6.89 -76.84 6.17
C TYR A 2 -7.98 -75.90 6.73
N VAL A 3 -8.49 -76.16 7.96
CA VAL A 3 -9.54 -75.30 8.58
C VAL A 3 -8.97 -74.06 9.19
N HIS A 4 -7.69 -74.06 9.64
CA HIS A 4 -7.07 -72.84 10.23
C HIS A 4 -6.71 -71.77 9.20
N LEU A 5 -6.38 -72.13 7.97
CA LEU A 5 -6.04 -71.20 6.89
C LEU A 5 -7.27 -70.46 6.33
N LYS A 6 -8.46 -71.06 6.40
CA LYS A 6 -9.69 -70.38 5.98
C LYS A 6 -10.16 -69.29 6.93
N ASN A 7 -9.92 -69.45 8.23
CA ASN A 7 -10.26 -68.44 9.25
C ASN A 7 -9.30 -67.27 9.27
N ILE A 8 -8.02 -67.49 9.00
CA ILE A 8 -7.02 -66.43 8.89
C ILE A 8 -7.29 -65.52 7.66
N LYS A 9 -7.68 -66.11 6.51
CA LYS A 9 -8.03 -65.34 5.32
C LYS A 9 -9.31 -64.51 5.51
N ARG A 10 -10.29 -65.03 6.27
CA ARG A 10 -11.50 -64.27 6.61
C ARG A 10 -11.23 -63.15 7.64
N PHE A 11 -10.31 -63.35 8.57
CA PHE A 11 -9.94 -62.34 9.56
C PHE A 11 -9.11 -61.20 8.92
N ILE A 12 -8.21 -61.53 7.98
CA ILE A 12 -7.43 -60.56 7.22
C ILE A 12 -8.35 -59.78 6.26
N ALA A 13 -9.32 -60.41 5.61
CA ALA A 13 -10.30 -59.72 4.75
C ALA A 13 -11.20 -58.79 5.57
N PHE A 14 -11.58 -59.15 6.81
CA PHE A 14 -12.36 -58.33 7.70
C PHE A 14 -11.58 -57.11 8.25
N LEU A 15 -10.29 -57.28 8.58
CA LEU A 15 -9.41 -56.18 8.98
C LEU A 15 -9.06 -55.25 7.83
N VAL A 16 -8.93 -55.70 6.60
CA VAL A 16 -8.73 -54.86 5.42
C VAL A 16 -9.99 -54.07 5.07
N CYS A 17 -11.17 -54.66 5.23
CA CYS A 17 -12.43 -53.95 5.06
C CYS A 17 -12.67 -52.89 6.16
N ILE A 18 -12.27 -53.16 7.40
CA ILE A 18 -12.37 -52.18 8.49
C ILE A 18 -11.35 -51.00 8.30
N SER A 19 -10.13 -51.35 7.86
CA SER A 19 -9.12 -50.32 7.56
C SER A 19 -9.50 -49.46 6.34
N LEU A 20 -10.16 -50.02 5.31
CA LEU A 20 -10.71 -49.25 4.20
C LEU A 20 -11.92 -48.42 4.61
N SER A 21 -12.79 -48.93 5.50
CA SER A 21 -13.93 -48.14 6.01
C SER A 21 -13.49 -47.03 6.96
N ILE A 22 -12.41 -47.19 7.72
CA ILE A 22 -11.87 -46.13 8.58
C ILE A 22 -11.09 -45.08 7.75
N CYS A 23 -10.46 -45.45 6.63
CA CYS A 23 -9.88 -44.48 5.70
C CYS A 23 -10.93 -43.69 4.90
N LEU A 24 -12.14 -44.22 4.72
CA LEU A 24 -13.24 -43.42 4.09
C LEU A 24 -13.94 -42.48 5.07
N LEU A 25 -13.74 -42.61 6.39
CA LEU A 25 -14.30 -41.73 7.40
C LEU A 25 -13.34 -40.62 7.88
N ALA A 26 -12.13 -40.59 7.36
CA ALA A 26 -11.10 -39.58 7.68
C ALA A 26 -10.59 -38.81 6.44
N MET A 27 -11.36 -38.77 5.37
CA MET A 27 -11.13 -37.73 4.37
C MET A 27 -11.69 -36.43 4.96
N PRO A 28 -10.84 -35.40 5.18
CA PRO A 28 -11.40 -34.09 5.37
C PRO A 28 -12.30 -33.82 4.16
N ASP A 29 -13.48 -33.30 4.40
CA ASP A 29 -14.29 -32.68 3.36
C ASP A 29 -13.35 -31.85 2.49
N VAL A 30 -12.93 -32.38 1.37
CA VAL A 30 -12.48 -31.57 0.26
C VAL A 30 -13.76 -30.87 -0.18
N ARG A 31 -14.07 -29.77 0.49
CA ARG A 31 -14.97 -28.78 -0.08
C ARG A 31 -14.35 -28.50 -1.43
N MET A 32 -14.94 -29.01 -2.47
CA MET A 32 -14.72 -28.48 -3.80
C MET A 32 -14.87 -26.98 -3.64
N ALA A 33 -13.83 -26.21 -3.94
CA ALA A 33 -13.93 -24.78 -4.00
C ALA A 33 -15.20 -24.53 -4.82
N SER A 34 -16.23 -24.00 -4.19
CA SER A 34 -17.44 -23.58 -4.91
C SER A 34 -16.92 -22.57 -5.92
N ASP A 35 -17.15 -22.79 -7.20
CA ASP A 35 -16.75 -21.88 -8.26
C ASP A 35 -17.33 -20.50 -7.94
N LEU A 36 -16.49 -19.62 -7.39
CA LEU A 36 -16.86 -18.25 -7.06
C LEU A 36 -17.16 -17.53 -8.37
N VAL A 37 -18.38 -17.08 -8.54
CA VAL A 37 -18.79 -16.24 -9.66
C VAL A 37 -18.84 -14.80 -9.17
N TYR A 38 -17.89 -14.01 -9.59
CA TYR A 38 -17.85 -12.60 -9.24
C TYR A 38 -19.04 -11.86 -9.83
N GLY A 39 -19.63 -10.98 -9.03
CA GLY A 39 -20.86 -10.29 -9.36
C GLY A 39 -22.14 -11.04 -9.02
N ASP A 40 -22.07 -12.34 -8.71
CA ASP A 40 -23.19 -13.14 -8.23
C ASP A 40 -23.32 -13.03 -6.70
N LEU A 41 -24.18 -12.14 -6.25
CA LEU A 41 -24.33 -11.83 -4.83
C LEU A 41 -25.42 -12.66 -4.14
N ASN A 42 -26.29 -13.28 -4.93
CA ASN A 42 -27.35 -14.13 -4.42
C ASN A 42 -27.01 -15.63 -4.45
N GLY A 43 -25.94 -16.03 -5.15
CA GLY A 43 -25.46 -17.40 -5.22
C GLY A 43 -26.20 -18.28 -6.23
N ASP A 44 -26.91 -17.67 -7.20
CA ASP A 44 -27.67 -18.39 -8.24
C ASP A 44 -26.84 -18.73 -9.50
N ARG A 45 -25.58 -18.30 -9.53
CA ARG A 45 -24.58 -18.43 -10.62
C ARG A 45 -24.88 -17.59 -11.86
N GLU A 46 -25.78 -16.64 -11.76
CA GLU A 46 -26.02 -15.64 -12.79
C GLU A 46 -25.67 -14.25 -12.27
N VAL A 47 -25.07 -13.43 -13.11
CA VAL A 47 -24.82 -12.02 -12.78
C VAL A 47 -25.85 -11.17 -13.48
N ASN A 48 -26.80 -10.62 -12.72
CA ASN A 48 -27.95 -9.93 -13.27
C ASN A 48 -28.39 -8.70 -12.43
N ALA A 49 -29.58 -8.15 -12.73
CA ALA A 49 -30.06 -6.94 -12.06
C ALA A 49 -30.40 -7.17 -10.56
N ILE A 50 -30.60 -8.42 -10.12
CA ILE A 50 -30.84 -8.75 -8.71
C ILE A 50 -29.55 -8.48 -7.92
N ASP A 51 -28.39 -8.88 -8.45
CA ASP A 51 -27.09 -8.67 -7.81
C ASP A 51 -26.76 -7.20 -7.71
N LEU A 52 -27.02 -6.43 -8.76
CA LEU A 52 -26.87 -4.98 -8.73
C LEU A 52 -27.77 -4.33 -7.66
N SER A 53 -28.98 -4.85 -7.46
CA SER A 53 -29.88 -4.38 -6.40
C SER A 53 -29.31 -4.70 -5.00
N LEU A 54 -28.82 -5.93 -4.81
CA LEU A 54 -28.18 -6.36 -3.57
C LEU A 54 -26.94 -5.53 -3.26
N MET A 55 -26.08 -5.28 -4.25
CA MET A 55 -24.93 -4.38 -4.12
C MET A 55 -25.35 -3.00 -3.64
N LYS A 56 -26.35 -2.41 -4.27
CA LYS A 56 -26.89 -1.11 -3.88
C LYS A 56 -27.45 -1.11 -2.46
N GLU A 57 -28.15 -2.13 -2.05
CA GLU A 57 -28.70 -2.26 -0.69
C GLU A 57 -27.58 -2.37 0.36
N TYR A 58 -26.52 -3.12 0.04
CA TYR A 58 -25.35 -3.24 0.89
C TYR A 58 -24.63 -1.89 1.06
N LEU A 59 -24.37 -1.18 -0.04
CA LEU A 59 -23.70 0.13 0.00
C LEU A 59 -24.53 1.21 0.70
N LEU A 60 -25.86 1.07 0.69
CA LEU A 60 -26.78 1.95 1.44
C LEU A 60 -26.93 1.54 2.91
N GLY A 61 -26.27 0.47 3.36
CA GLY A 61 -26.35 -0.03 4.73
C GLY A 61 -27.71 -0.67 5.07
N LYS A 62 -28.54 -1.03 4.06
CA LYS A 62 -29.83 -1.69 4.27
C LYS A 62 -29.68 -3.17 4.58
N ILE A 63 -28.63 -3.78 4.06
CA ILE A 63 -28.22 -5.15 4.38
C ILE A 63 -26.74 -5.14 4.81
N SER A 64 -26.34 -6.06 5.68
CA SER A 64 -24.94 -6.23 6.15
C SER A 64 -24.25 -7.46 5.56
N THR A 65 -25.02 -8.32 4.90
CA THR A 65 -24.55 -9.56 4.28
C THR A 65 -25.34 -9.82 3.00
N PHE A 66 -24.74 -10.55 2.06
CA PHE A 66 -25.41 -11.01 0.86
C PHE A 66 -26.04 -12.38 1.07
N PRO A 67 -27.12 -12.73 0.34
CA PRO A 67 -27.77 -14.04 0.41
C PRO A 67 -26.86 -15.20 0.00
N GLY A 68 -25.97 -14.99 -0.97
CA GLY A 68 -24.98 -15.98 -1.39
C GLY A 68 -23.90 -16.20 -0.32
N GLY A 69 -23.52 -17.44 -0.06
CA GLY A 69 -22.55 -17.78 0.99
C GLY A 69 -21.15 -17.14 0.82
N GLN A 70 -20.79 -16.75 -0.41
CA GLN A 70 -19.55 -16.05 -0.78
C GLN A 70 -19.83 -14.63 -1.30
N GLY A 71 -20.99 -14.07 -1.02
CA GLY A 71 -21.45 -12.81 -1.60
C GLY A 71 -20.53 -11.62 -1.34
N LYS A 72 -19.77 -11.58 -0.22
CA LYS A 72 -18.79 -10.50 0.01
C LYS A 72 -17.59 -10.62 -0.90
N GLU A 73 -17.09 -11.82 -1.12
CA GLU A 73 -15.97 -12.07 -2.04
C GLU A 73 -16.42 -11.86 -3.49
N ALA A 74 -17.64 -12.27 -3.82
CA ALA A 74 -18.23 -12.04 -5.14
C ALA A 74 -18.53 -10.57 -5.43
N ALA A 75 -18.71 -9.74 -4.41
CA ALA A 75 -19.05 -8.32 -4.53
C ALA A 75 -17.85 -7.42 -4.82
N ASP A 76 -16.65 -7.81 -4.39
CA ASP A 76 -15.40 -7.10 -4.69
C ASP A 76 -14.94 -7.47 -6.12
N VAL A 77 -15.61 -6.85 -7.10
CA VAL A 77 -15.40 -7.21 -8.52
C VAL A 77 -14.16 -6.57 -9.13
N ASP A 78 -13.52 -5.67 -8.44
CA ASP A 78 -12.23 -5.09 -8.86
C ASP A 78 -11.04 -5.61 -8.04
N LEU A 79 -11.31 -6.49 -7.05
CA LEU A 79 -10.33 -7.09 -6.15
C LEU A 79 -9.52 -6.04 -5.36
N SER A 80 -10.14 -4.91 -5.04
CA SER A 80 -9.53 -3.84 -4.23
C SER A 80 -9.43 -4.19 -2.74
N GLY A 81 -10.17 -5.22 -2.30
CA GLY A 81 -10.35 -5.60 -0.90
C GLY A 81 -11.45 -4.79 -0.20
N SER A 82 -12.13 -3.90 -0.91
CA SER A 82 -13.24 -3.08 -0.42
C SER A 82 -14.46 -3.27 -1.31
N ILE A 83 -15.65 -3.35 -0.74
CA ILE A 83 -16.90 -3.33 -1.50
C ILE A 83 -17.42 -1.90 -1.50
N ASP A 84 -17.35 -1.22 -2.65
CA ASP A 84 -17.71 0.19 -2.74
C ASP A 84 -18.46 0.57 -4.05
N ALA A 85 -18.57 1.86 -4.31
CA ALA A 85 -19.27 2.37 -5.48
C ALA A 85 -18.58 2.02 -6.81
N ILE A 86 -17.29 1.66 -6.78
CA ILE A 86 -16.54 1.27 -7.97
C ILE A 86 -16.98 -0.12 -8.41
N ASP A 87 -17.11 -1.08 -7.47
CA ASP A 87 -17.65 -2.42 -7.74
C ASP A 87 -19.06 -2.34 -8.34
N MET A 88 -19.91 -1.52 -7.72
CA MET A 88 -21.26 -1.29 -8.24
C MET A 88 -21.24 -0.68 -9.65
N SER A 89 -20.29 0.21 -9.93
CA SER A 89 -20.13 0.81 -11.25
C SER A 89 -19.70 -0.23 -12.29
N TYR A 90 -18.76 -1.11 -11.96
CA TYR A 90 -18.35 -2.20 -12.85
C TYR A 90 -19.47 -3.20 -13.08
N LEU A 91 -20.17 -3.61 -12.04
CA LEU A 91 -21.30 -4.51 -12.17
C LEU A 91 -22.39 -3.90 -13.08
N LYS A 92 -22.68 -2.61 -12.90
CA LYS A 92 -23.62 -1.88 -13.76
C LYS A 92 -23.14 -1.81 -15.22
N GLN A 93 -21.86 -1.51 -15.45
CA GLN A 93 -21.29 -1.43 -16.80
C GLN A 93 -21.34 -2.79 -17.51
N PHE A 94 -21.05 -3.87 -16.79
CA PHE A 94 -21.15 -5.23 -17.28
C PHE A 94 -22.60 -5.56 -17.71
N LEU A 95 -23.57 -5.29 -16.84
CA LEU A 95 -24.99 -5.53 -17.13
C LEU A 95 -25.54 -4.67 -18.28
N LEU A 96 -24.96 -3.50 -18.51
CA LEU A 96 -25.29 -2.63 -19.65
C LEU A 96 -24.55 -3.02 -20.94
N GLY A 97 -23.66 -4.02 -20.90
CA GLY A 97 -22.83 -4.42 -22.03
C GLY A 97 -21.82 -3.36 -22.48
N THR A 98 -21.44 -2.43 -21.61
CA THR A 98 -20.41 -1.42 -21.89
C THR A 98 -19.01 -1.93 -21.61
N ILE A 99 -18.87 -3.05 -20.89
CA ILE A 99 -17.68 -3.86 -20.73
C ILE A 99 -18.03 -5.32 -20.98
N ASP A 100 -17.13 -6.08 -21.60
CA ASP A 100 -17.35 -7.47 -21.98
C ASP A 100 -17.18 -8.45 -20.80
N GLY A 101 -16.61 -8.02 -19.69
CA GLY A 101 -16.40 -8.80 -18.46
C GLY A 101 -16.18 -7.90 -17.27
N LEU A 102 -16.47 -8.43 -16.07
CA LEU A 102 -16.10 -7.76 -14.82
C LEU A 102 -14.56 -7.70 -14.73
N PRO A 103 -13.98 -6.68 -14.04
CA PRO A 103 -12.52 -6.52 -13.94
C PRO A 103 -11.84 -7.57 -13.07
N VAL A 104 -12.59 -8.51 -12.53
CA VAL A 104 -12.04 -9.67 -11.81
C VAL A 104 -11.06 -10.37 -12.72
N GLY A 105 -9.79 -10.14 -12.45
CA GLY A 105 -8.73 -10.92 -13.03
C GLY A 105 -8.86 -12.39 -12.61
N GLU A 106 -8.19 -13.28 -13.33
CA GLU A 106 -7.97 -14.63 -12.82
C GLU A 106 -7.48 -14.56 -11.37
N PRO A 107 -7.83 -15.54 -10.50
CA PRO A 107 -7.36 -15.56 -9.12
C PRO A 107 -5.88 -15.18 -9.08
N LEU A 108 -5.53 -14.20 -8.23
CA LEU A 108 -4.13 -13.77 -8.13
C LEU A 108 -3.28 -14.99 -7.82
N GLU A 109 -2.48 -15.44 -8.78
CA GLU A 109 -1.52 -16.51 -8.51
C GLU A 109 -0.65 -16.10 -7.31
N PRO A 110 -0.31 -17.02 -6.40
CA PRO A 110 0.59 -16.71 -5.31
C PRO A 110 1.87 -16.08 -5.86
N ILE A 111 2.17 -14.86 -5.42
CA ILE A 111 3.34 -14.11 -5.90
C ILE A 111 4.60 -14.85 -5.44
N GLN A 112 5.35 -15.37 -6.39
CA GLN A 112 6.59 -16.08 -6.12
C GLN A 112 7.75 -15.08 -6.01
N ILE A 113 8.24 -14.85 -4.80
CA ILE A 113 9.40 -13.97 -4.59
C ILE A 113 10.66 -14.65 -5.13
N PRO A 114 11.36 -14.07 -6.12
CA PRO A 114 12.56 -14.66 -6.67
C PRO A 114 13.70 -14.63 -5.64
N SER A 115 14.60 -15.63 -5.68
CA SER A 115 15.82 -15.58 -4.87
C SER A 115 16.75 -14.46 -5.38
N PHE A 116 17.55 -13.86 -4.49
CA PHE A 116 18.51 -12.82 -4.86
C PHE A 116 19.46 -13.26 -5.98
N GLY A 117 19.91 -14.54 -5.95
CA GLY A 117 20.81 -15.08 -6.95
C GLY A 117 20.20 -15.19 -8.36
N SER A 118 18.86 -15.23 -8.46
CA SER A 118 18.15 -15.29 -9.75
C SER A 118 17.86 -13.92 -10.36
N LEU A 119 18.06 -12.83 -9.58
CA LEU A 119 17.81 -11.47 -10.05
C LEU A 119 18.88 -11.03 -11.04
N GLN A 120 18.46 -10.54 -12.20
CA GLN A 120 19.34 -10.03 -13.23
C GLN A 120 19.54 -8.53 -13.07
N PRO A 121 20.78 -8.02 -13.24
CA PRO A 121 21.04 -6.60 -13.20
C PRO A 121 20.29 -5.86 -14.31
N ASN A 122 19.67 -4.73 -13.97
CA ASN A 122 19.08 -3.78 -14.89
C ASN A 122 19.45 -2.35 -14.43
N ALA A 123 20.22 -1.63 -15.22
CA ALA A 123 20.64 -0.27 -14.88
C ALA A 123 19.51 0.76 -15.03
N LYS A 124 18.45 0.41 -15.78
CA LYS A 124 17.29 1.28 -15.99
C LYS A 124 16.23 1.06 -14.93
N LEU A 125 15.33 2.03 -14.80
CA LEU A 125 14.15 1.93 -13.96
C LEU A 125 13.22 0.84 -14.53
N PRO A 126 12.84 -0.17 -13.75
CA PRO A 126 12.01 -1.26 -14.24
C PRO A 126 10.67 -0.80 -14.81
N ASP A 127 10.11 -1.56 -15.76
CA ASP A 127 8.79 -1.29 -16.31
C ASP A 127 7.70 -1.56 -15.26
N PRO A 128 6.95 -0.53 -14.82
CA PRO A 128 5.91 -0.70 -13.81
C PRO A 128 4.71 -1.52 -14.29
N PHE A 129 4.58 -1.69 -15.61
CA PHE A 129 3.49 -2.44 -16.23
C PHE A 129 3.86 -3.88 -16.61
N MET A 130 5.08 -4.33 -16.31
CA MET A 130 5.57 -5.65 -16.65
C MET A 130 5.67 -6.55 -15.41
N PHE A 131 5.00 -7.71 -15.44
CA PHE A 131 5.14 -8.72 -14.41
C PHE A 131 6.57 -9.26 -14.31
N LYS A 132 7.07 -9.39 -13.08
CA LYS A 132 8.44 -9.83 -12.77
C LYS A 132 8.51 -11.26 -12.25
N THR A 133 7.38 -11.85 -11.86
CA THR A 133 7.31 -13.16 -11.21
C THR A 133 6.20 -14.03 -11.79
N GLY A 134 6.14 -15.30 -11.37
CA GLY A 134 5.06 -16.22 -11.70
C GLY A 134 4.97 -16.60 -13.19
N SER A 135 3.82 -17.12 -13.57
CA SER A 135 3.52 -17.56 -14.94
C SER A 135 3.47 -16.39 -15.94
N LYS A 136 3.15 -15.17 -15.46
CA LYS A 136 3.06 -13.95 -16.28
C LYS A 136 4.39 -13.19 -16.41
N LYS A 137 5.49 -13.71 -15.85
CA LYS A 137 6.80 -13.04 -15.89
C LYS A 137 7.20 -12.63 -17.31
N GLY A 138 7.57 -11.36 -17.46
CA GLY A 138 7.98 -10.77 -18.74
C GLY A 138 6.81 -10.32 -19.65
N THR A 139 5.56 -10.53 -19.22
CA THR A 139 4.40 -9.99 -19.93
C THR A 139 4.00 -8.63 -19.34
N ARG A 140 3.46 -7.75 -20.16
CA ARG A 140 2.92 -6.46 -19.72
C ARG A 140 1.41 -6.58 -19.51
N ILE A 141 0.89 -5.77 -18.59
CA ILE A 141 -0.55 -5.57 -18.50
C ILE A 141 -1.09 -4.92 -19.79
N THR A 142 -2.26 -5.32 -20.21
CA THR A 142 -2.93 -4.87 -21.43
C THR A 142 -4.23 -4.11 -21.15
N SER A 143 -4.64 -4.05 -19.88
CA SER A 143 -5.81 -3.29 -19.42
C SER A 143 -5.56 -2.70 -18.02
N LYS A 144 -6.33 -1.67 -17.67
CA LYS A 144 -6.28 -1.07 -16.32
C LYS A 144 -6.70 -2.05 -15.22
N SER A 145 -7.62 -2.98 -15.51
CA SER A 145 -8.06 -4.00 -14.55
C SER A 145 -6.93 -4.93 -14.09
N GLN A 146 -5.92 -5.16 -14.95
CA GLN A 146 -4.75 -5.95 -14.57
C GLN A 146 -3.77 -5.20 -13.66
N TRP A 147 -3.95 -3.88 -13.47
CA TRP A 147 -3.11 -3.09 -12.58
C TRP A 147 -3.18 -3.58 -11.13
N THR A 148 -4.35 -4.01 -10.67
CA THR A 148 -4.51 -4.56 -9.31
C THR A 148 -3.55 -5.73 -9.06
N ALA A 149 -3.47 -6.69 -10.00
CA ALA A 149 -2.55 -7.82 -9.91
C ALA A 149 -1.08 -7.38 -9.96
N ARG A 150 -0.73 -6.46 -10.87
CA ARG A 150 0.64 -5.95 -10.97
C ARG A 150 1.04 -5.12 -9.75
N ARG A 151 0.13 -4.31 -9.23
CA ARG A 151 0.31 -3.55 -8.00
C ARG A 151 0.57 -4.45 -6.79
N ALA A 152 -0.19 -5.54 -6.66
CA ALA A 152 0.03 -6.55 -5.62
C ALA A 152 1.43 -7.17 -5.73
N GLU A 153 1.91 -7.45 -6.96
CA GLU A 153 3.25 -7.97 -7.19
C GLU A 153 4.34 -6.95 -6.80
N ILE A 154 4.21 -5.68 -7.19
CA ILE A 154 5.15 -4.62 -6.79
C ILE A 154 5.20 -4.52 -5.26
N SER A 155 4.04 -4.49 -4.60
CA SER A 155 3.94 -4.45 -3.14
C SER A 155 4.63 -5.64 -2.48
N ALA A 156 4.44 -6.86 -2.98
CA ALA A 156 5.06 -8.05 -2.45
C ALA A 156 6.59 -8.04 -2.63
N LEU A 157 7.08 -7.60 -3.80
CA LEU A 157 8.51 -7.45 -4.06
C LEU A 157 9.16 -6.41 -3.16
N ALA A 158 8.50 -5.25 -2.97
CA ALA A 158 8.97 -4.20 -2.09
C ALA A 158 9.04 -4.68 -0.62
N GLN A 159 8.01 -5.37 -0.16
CA GLN A 159 8.01 -5.95 1.18
C GLN A 159 9.10 -7.01 1.35
N ALA A 160 9.26 -7.91 0.39
CA ALA A 160 10.23 -9.01 0.49
C ALA A 160 11.68 -8.51 0.49
N PHE A 161 12.00 -7.49 -0.30
CA PHE A 161 13.38 -7.08 -0.55
C PHE A 161 13.80 -5.82 0.20
N GLU A 162 12.87 -5.02 0.67
CA GLU A 162 13.21 -3.70 1.23
C GLU A 162 12.57 -3.43 2.59
N PHE A 163 11.24 -3.52 2.69
CA PHE A 163 10.54 -3.03 3.88
C PHE A 163 10.35 -4.08 4.97
N GLY A 164 10.35 -5.37 4.61
CA GLY A 164 9.82 -6.46 5.43
C GLY A 164 8.32 -6.64 5.21
N VAL A 165 7.80 -7.82 5.54
CA VAL A 165 6.39 -8.15 5.32
C VAL A 165 5.51 -7.45 6.36
N LYS A 166 4.55 -6.66 5.93
CA LYS A 166 3.51 -6.09 6.78
C LYS A 166 2.56 -7.22 7.21
N PRO A 167 2.43 -7.52 8.51
CA PRO A 167 1.50 -8.55 8.93
C PRO A 167 0.05 -8.11 8.66
N PRO A 168 -0.87 -9.07 8.51
CA PRO A 168 -2.28 -8.77 8.38
C PRO A 168 -2.82 -8.08 9.63
N LYS A 169 -4.06 -7.59 9.56
CA LYS A 169 -4.76 -6.99 10.69
C LYS A 169 -4.63 -7.87 11.94
N PRO A 170 -4.29 -7.29 13.10
CA PRO A 170 -4.27 -8.02 14.38
C PRO A 170 -5.62 -8.68 14.69
N GLN A 171 -5.60 -9.75 15.50
CA GLN A 171 -6.81 -10.45 15.93
C GLN A 171 -7.85 -9.52 16.52
N THR A 172 -7.39 -8.47 17.23
CA THR A 172 -8.27 -7.45 17.77
C THR A 172 -7.61 -6.08 17.61
N VAL A 173 -8.37 -5.13 17.10
CA VAL A 173 -8.04 -3.70 17.13
C VAL A 173 -9.24 -3.00 17.76
N THR A 174 -9.00 -2.12 18.73
CA THR A 174 -10.03 -1.29 19.36
C THR A 174 -9.57 0.15 19.47
N GLY A 175 -10.52 1.08 19.44
CA GLY A 175 -10.29 2.50 19.65
C GLY A 175 -11.03 3.01 20.89
N SER A 176 -10.40 3.93 21.65
CA SER A 176 -11.07 4.72 22.67
C SER A 176 -10.70 6.18 22.49
N PHE A 177 -11.68 7.07 22.63
CA PHE A 177 -11.48 8.51 22.40
C PHE A 177 -11.73 9.30 23.68
N ASN A 178 -10.74 10.12 24.05
CA ASN A 178 -10.82 11.02 25.18
C ASN A 178 -9.86 12.21 24.98
N ASN A 179 -10.26 13.39 25.42
CA ASN A 179 -9.42 14.61 25.42
C ASN A 179 -8.71 14.87 24.09
N ASN A 180 -9.46 14.82 22.99
CA ASN A 180 -8.93 14.99 21.61
C ASN A 180 -7.79 14.02 21.29
N SER A 181 -7.81 12.84 21.85
CA SER A 181 -6.86 11.77 21.55
C SER A 181 -7.59 10.44 21.34
N ILE A 182 -7.23 9.71 20.30
CA ILE A 182 -7.66 8.34 20.09
C ILE A 182 -6.55 7.39 20.57
N THR A 183 -6.89 6.50 21.48
CA THR A 183 -6.01 5.41 21.92
C THR A 183 -6.39 4.15 21.14
N VAL A 184 -5.43 3.63 20.40
CA VAL A 184 -5.53 2.40 19.61
C VAL A 184 -4.94 1.25 20.43
N THR A 185 -5.68 0.17 20.59
CA THR A 185 -5.20 -1.06 21.25
C THR A 185 -5.25 -2.22 20.26
N CYS A 186 -4.10 -2.87 20.07
CA CYS A 186 -3.96 -4.02 19.18
C CYS A 186 -3.58 -5.26 20.01
N SER A 187 -4.26 -6.39 19.74
CA SER A 187 -3.96 -7.65 20.41
C SER A 187 -3.72 -8.76 19.40
N GLN A 188 -2.70 -9.58 19.67
CA GLN A 188 -2.28 -10.69 18.82
C GLN A 188 -1.64 -11.78 19.68
N ASN A 189 -2.10 -13.04 19.56
CA ASN A 189 -1.52 -14.20 20.25
C ASN A 189 -1.32 -14.00 21.77
N GLY A 190 -2.33 -13.44 22.45
CA GLY A 190 -2.32 -13.20 23.89
C GLY A 190 -1.48 -12.00 24.36
N LYS A 191 -0.80 -11.30 23.44
CA LYS A 191 -0.12 -10.03 23.72
C LYS A 191 -1.00 -8.85 23.32
N SER A 192 -0.78 -7.71 23.98
CA SER A 192 -1.50 -6.46 23.66
C SER A 192 -0.57 -5.26 23.79
N ILE A 193 -0.75 -4.31 22.90
CA ILE A 193 -0.08 -3.00 22.93
C ILE A 193 -1.10 -1.89 22.73
N SER A 194 -0.76 -0.69 23.17
CA SER A 194 -1.57 0.50 22.92
C SER A 194 -0.68 1.69 22.58
N PHE A 195 -1.20 2.56 21.72
CA PHE A 195 -0.61 3.87 21.41
C PHE A 195 -1.70 4.91 21.24
N SER A 196 -1.36 6.19 21.42
CA SER A 196 -2.34 7.27 21.33
C SER A 196 -1.94 8.29 20.28
N CYS A 197 -2.92 8.72 19.48
CA CYS A 197 -2.77 9.76 18.46
C CYS A 197 -3.57 10.99 18.88
N ALA A 198 -2.89 12.12 19.02
CA ALA A 198 -3.55 13.40 19.27
C ALA A 198 -4.26 13.90 18.02
N ILE A 199 -5.44 14.50 18.19
CA ILE A 199 -6.26 15.06 17.12
C ILE A 199 -6.44 16.55 17.37
N GLN A 200 -6.07 17.37 16.40
CA GLN A 200 -6.38 18.79 16.37
C GLN A 200 -7.51 19.02 15.38
N TYR A 201 -8.63 19.52 15.87
CA TYR A 201 -9.80 19.76 15.03
C TYR A 201 -9.75 21.14 14.38
N PRO A 202 -10.30 21.28 13.17
CA PRO A 202 -10.51 22.57 12.53
C PRO A 202 -11.62 23.35 13.26
N THR A 203 -11.59 24.66 13.09
CA THR A 203 -12.67 25.55 13.57
C THR A 203 -13.76 25.77 12.51
N THR A 204 -13.57 25.24 11.30
CA THR A 204 -14.47 25.32 10.15
C THR A 204 -14.87 23.91 9.71
N GLY A 205 -15.90 23.81 8.88
CA GLY A 205 -16.39 22.53 8.38
C GLY A 205 -17.33 21.82 9.36
N THR A 206 -17.74 20.61 9.01
CA THR A 206 -18.70 19.80 9.77
C THR A 206 -18.14 18.38 9.95
N ALA A 207 -18.27 17.85 11.16
CA ALA A 207 -17.90 16.46 11.44
C ALA A 207 -18.84 15.46 10.72
N PRO A 208 -18.33 14.25 10.34
CA PRO A 208 -16.96 13.80 10.55
C PRO A 208 -15.97 14.53 9.62
N TYR A 209 -14.83 14.94 10.17
CA TYR A 209 -13.84 15.70 9.45
C TYR A 209 -12.90 14.82 8.65
N PRO A 210 -12.52 15.18 7.41
CA PRO A 210 -11.34 14.65 6.78
C PRO A 210 -10.11 14.95 7.64
N ALA A 211 -9.05 14.15 7.54
CA ALA A 211 -7.86 14.38 8.35
C ALA A 211 -6.56 14.15 7.59
N MET A 212 -5.52 14.92 7.99
CA MET A 212 -4.13 14.72 7.58
C MET A 212 -3.35 14.09 8.74
N ILE A 213 -2.80 12.91 8.54
CA ILE A 213 -1.97 12.19 9.49
C ILE A 213 -0.53 12.65 9.32
N GLY A 214 0.04 13.28 10.35
CA GLY A 214 1.46 13.62 10.42
C GLY A 214 2.25 12.49 11.08
N VAL A 215 3.25 11.95 10.40
CA VAL A 215 4.17 10.93 10.93
C VAL A 215 5.11 11.61 11.92
N ASN A 216 4.99 11.28 13.20
CA ASN A 216 5.60 11.95 14.35
C ASN A 216 5.20 13.43 14.51
N MET A 217 5.14 14.17 13.42
CA MET A 217 4.75 15.57 13.36
C MET A 217 4.22 15.94 11.98
N ASN A 218 3.53 17.05 11.90
CA ASN A 218 3.14 17.64 10.61
C ASN A 218 4.10 18.77 10.27
N THR A 219 4.81 18.66 9.16
CA THR A 219 5.78 19.67 8.68
C THR A 219 5.20 20.62 7.64
N LEU A 220 3.97 20.37 7.18
CA LEU A 220 3.23 21.24 6.27
C LEU A 220 2.62 22.44 7.03
N ASN A 221 2.00 23.37 6.31
CA ASN A 221 1.31 24.52 6.91
C ASN A 221 0.02 24.10 7.62
N THR A 222 0.13 23.75 8.91
CA THR A 222 -0.97 23.24 9.73
C THR A 222 -2.13 24.24 9.83
N SER A 223 -1.86 25.55 9.89
CA SER A 223 -2.90 26.56 9.99
C SER A 223 -3.80 26.61 8.74
N GLU A 224 -3.21 26.50 7.56
CA GLU A 224 -3.97 26.45 6.31
C GLU A 224 -4.75 25.14 6.15
N ILE A 225 -4.20 24.03 6.56
CA ILE A 225 -4.92 22.74 6.55
C ILE A 225 -6.16 22.81 7.44
N LEU A 226 -6.03 23.33 8.66
CA LEU A 226 -7.17 23.52 9.57
C LEU A 226 -8.21 24.50 9.02
N LYS A 227 -7.80 25.60 8.37
CA LYS A 227 -8.73 26.54 7.72
C LYS A 227 -9.56 25.89 6.61
N LEU A 228 -9.01 24.87 5.93
CA LEU A 228 -9.73 24.09 4.92
C LEU A 228 -10.76 23.13 5.53
N GLY A 229 -10.88 23.04 6.85
CA GLY A 229 -11.80 22.11 7.50
C GLY A 229 -11.25 20.68 7.63
N VAL A 230 -9.95 20.51 7.52
CA VAL A 230 -9.26 19.21 7.66
C VAL A 230 -8.60 19.12 9.03
N ALA A 231 -8.89 18.06 9.78
CA ALA A 231 -8.28 17.81 11.07
C ALA A 231 -6.82 17.32 10.90
N LEU A 232 -6.03 17.47 11.96
CA LEU A 232 -4.66 16.96 12.01
C LEU A 232 -4.57 15.83 13.03
N ILE A 233 -3.97 14.71 12.65
CA ILE A 233 -3.70 13.59 13.55
C ILE A 233 -2.18 13.45 13.67
N THR A 234 -1.66 13.46 14.89
CA THR A 234 -0.24 13.17 15.14
C THR A 234 -0.08 11.69 15.45
N PHE A 235 0.55 10.96 14.54
CA PHE A 235 0.82 9.53 14.68
C PHE A 235 2.21 9.31 15.29
N PRO A 236 2.35 8.62 16.44
CA PRO A 236 3.61 8.46 17.16
C PRO A 236 4.45 7.32 16.58
N ALA A 237 4.98 7.51 15.37
CA ALA A 237 5.68 6.50 14.59
C ALA A 237 6.86 5.86 15.35
N ASP A 238 7.65 6.67 16.06
CA ASP A 238 8.81 6.21 16.85
C ASP A 238 8.42 5.26 17.99
N GLN A 239 7.18 5.34 18.49
CA GLN A 239 6.69 4.38 19.48
C GLN A 239 6.34 3.04 18.84
N ILE A 240 5.97 3.02 17.57
CA ILE A 240 5.57 1.80 16.84
C ILE A 240 6.81 1.03 16.39
N GLY A 241 7.70 1.69 15.69
CA GLY A 241 8.99 1.16 15.27
C GLY A 241 10.07 2.20 15.50
N LYS A 242 10.93 1.96 16.47
CA LYS A 242 11.99 2.87 16.86
C LYS A 242 13.08 2.98 15.78
N GLU A 243 13.59 4.18 15.52
CA GLU A 243 14.50 4.42 14.41
C GLU A 243 15.66 5.41 14.72
N ASP A 244 16.05 5.54 15.97
CA ASP A 244 17.14 6.50 16.35
C ASP A 244 18.45 6.22 15.59
N ASN A 245 18.74 4.94 15.34
CA ASN A 245 19.92 4.47 14.59
C ASN A 245 19.75 2.98 14.24
N ALA A 246 20.75 2.38 13.60
CA ALA A 246 20.74 0.96 13.24
C ALA A 246 20.52 0.00 14.43
N GLY A 247 20.95 0.40 15.65
CA GLY A 247 20.76 -0.36 16.88
C GLY A 247 19.35 -0.37 17.43
N SER A 248 18.45 0.49 16.92
CA SER A 248 17.04 0.53 17.30
C SER A 248 16.22 -0.60 16.66
N ARG A 249 16.80 -1.40 15.78
CA ARG A 249 16.12 -2.51 15.08
C ARG A 249 15.48 -3.48 16.06
N GLY A 250 14.23 -3.85 15.80
CA GLY A 250 13.48 -4.78 16.65
C GLY A 250 12.93 -4.15 17.94
N GLN A 251 12.88 -2.82 18.04
CA GLN A 251 12.36 -2.08 19.18
C GLN A 251 11.12 -1.28 18.80
N GLY A 252 10.19 -1.16 19.75
CA GLY A 252 8.91 -0.46 19.63
C GLY A 252 7.73 -1.38 19.75
N LYS A 253 6.53 -0.81 19.84
CA LYS A 253 5.27 -1.52 20.13
C LYS A 253 4.93 -2.60 19.11
N PHE A 254 5.29 -2.40 17.84
CA PHE A 254 5.17 -3.45 16.83
C PHE A 254 5.95 -4.70 17.22
N PHE A 255 7.19 -4.53 17.63
CA PHE A 255 8.06 -5.63 18.01
C PHE A 255 7.70 -6.23 19.40
N ASP A 256 7.11 -5.45 20.30
CA ASP A 256 6.52 -5.99 21.55
C ASP A 256 5.40 -6.99 21.23
N LEU A 257 4.63 -6.73 20.17
CA LEU A 257 3.51 -7.58 19.74
C LEU A 257 3.99 -8.80 18.95
N TYR A 258 4.84 -8.58 17.94
CA TYR A 258 5.25 -9.62 16.97
C TYR A 258 6.60 -10.27 17.25
N GLY A 259 7.38 -9.73 18.17
CA GLY A 259 8.72 -10.20 18.56
C GLY A 259 9.85 -9.39 17.92
N SER A 260 10.93 -9.20 18.67
CA SER A 260 12.09 -8.40 18.25
C SER A 260 12.87 -8.97 17.07
N SER A 261 12.68 -10.26 16.77
CA SER A 261 13.30 -10.95 15.62
C SER A 261 12.50 -10.82 14.32
N TYR A 262 11.31 -10.21 14.36
CA TYR A 262 10.52 -9.99 13.14
C TYR A 262 11.32 -9.14 12.16
N ASP A 263 11.50 -9.64 10.91
CA ASP A 263 12.29 -8.91 9.91
C ASP A 263 11.45 -7.81 9.24
N ALA A 264 11.38 -6.68 9.89
CA ALA A 264 10.74 -5.48 9.41
C ALA A 264 11.65 -4.26 9.63
N GLY A 265 11.63 -3.33 8.70
CA GLY A 265 12.15 -1.98 8.89
C GLY A 265 11.15 -1.12 9.67
N ALA A 266 11.61 -0.02 10.25
CA ALA A 266 10.75 0.92 10.96
C ALA A 266 9.59 1.43 10.08
N LEU A 267 9.86 1.73 8.80
CA LEU A 267 8.87 2.31 7.88
C LEU A 267 7.64 1.42 7.66
N ILE A 268 7.82 0.11 7.52
CA ILE A 268 6.68 -0.80 7.35
C ILE A 268 5.90 -1.01 8.64
N THR A 269 6.59 -0.92 9.80
CA THR A 269 5.90 -0.96 11.09
C THR A 269 5.03 0.27 11.31
N TRP A 270 5.45 1.44 10.78
CA TRP A 270 4.64 2.66 10.79
C TRP A 270 3.40 2.52 9.89
N ALA A 271 3.55 1.90 8.71
CA ALA A 271 2.41 1.60 7.85
C ALA A 271 1.41 0.69 8.56
N TRP A 272 1.88 -0.39 9.21
CA TRP A 272 1.03 -1.24 10.04
C TRP A 272 0.34 -0.47 11.19
N GLY A 273 1.06 0.44 11.85
CA GLY A 273 0.49 1.24 12.94
C GLY A 273 -0.62 2.18 12.46
N VAL A 274 -0.48 2.75 11.25
CA VAL A 274 -1.53 3.57 10.62
C VAL A 274 -2.71 2.72 10.18
N ASP A 275 -2.49 1.50 9.66
CA ASP A 275 -3.60 0.56 9.38
C ASP A 275 -4.45 0.35 10.66
N CYS A 276 -3.78 0.09 11.80
CA CYS A 276 -4.48 -0.07 13.09
C CYS A 276 -5.19 1.22 13.55
N LEU A 277 -4.60 2.40 13.29
CA LEU A 277 -5.24 3.68 13.58
C LEU A 277 -6.52 3.86 12.76
N ILE A 278 -6.49 3.54 11.46
CA ILE A 278 -7.66 3.64 10.59
C ILE A 278 -8.75 2.67 11.05
N ASP A 279 -8.39 1.42 11.36
CA ASP A 279 -9.31 0.43 11.91
C ASP A 279 -9.99 0.92 13.21
N ALA A 280 -9.21 1.58 14.09
CA ALA A 280 -9.75 2.15 15.32
C ALA A 280 -10.66 3.35 15.07
N LEU A 281 -10.34 4.21 14.09
CA LEU A 281 -11.18 5.35 13.69
C LEU A 281 -12.53 4.88 13.15
N GLU A 282 -12.55 3.82 12.32
CA GLU A 282 -13.79 3.21 11.78
C GLU A 282 -14.74 2.76 12.90
N MET A 283 -14.21 2.29 14.02
CA MET A 283 -14.99 1.80 15.18
C MET A 283 -15.25 2.87 16.24
N THR A 284 -14.69 4.08 16.09
CA THR A 284 -14.76 5.13 17.12
C THR A 284 -15.35 6.44 16.55
N PRO A 285 -16.66 6.49 16.24
CA PRO A 285 -17.30 7.70 15.69
C PRO A 285 -17.15 8.94 16.58
N ALA A 286 -16.93 8.72 17.90
CA ALA A 286 -16.67 9.80 18.87
C ALA A 286 -15.41 10.62 18.52
N ALA A 287 -14.45 10.05 17.78
CA ALA A 287 -13.28 10.76 17.27
C ALA A 287 -13.63 11.77 16.17
N ARG A 288 -14.86 11.76 15.62
CA ARG A 288 -15.37 12.73 14.65
C ARG A 288 -14.51 12.88 13.39
N ILE A 289 -13.74 11.86 13.02
CA ILE A 289 -12.91 11.78 11.82
C ILE A 289 -13.60 10.89 10.78
N ASP A 290 -13.55 11.29 9.52
CA ASP A 290 -13.99 10.48 8.39
C ASP A 290 -12.84 9.53 7.97
N PRO A 291 -12.91 8.22 8.26
CA PRO A 291 -11.84 7.28 7.94
C PRO A 291 -11.66 7.03 6.44
N LYS A 292 -12.59 7.50 5.61
CA LYS A 292 -12.53 7.42 4.14
C LYS A 292 -11.85 8.64 3.50
N LYS A 293 -11.50 9.67 4.30
CA LYS A 293 -10.92 10.93 3.82
C LYS A 293 -9.64 11.25 4.58
N LEU A 294 -8.67 10.35 4.49
CA LEU A 294 -7.41 10.46 5.18
C LEU A 294 -6.27 10.79 4.21
N GLY A 295 -5.45 11.76 4.61
CA GLY A 295 -4.15 12.01 4.02
C GLY A 295 -3.03 11.67 4.98
N VAL A 296 -1.82 11.47 4.45
CA VAL A 296 -0.60 11.25 5.24
C VAL A 296 0.52 12.15 4.77
N THR A 297 1.31 12.66 5.71
CA THR A 297 2.48 13.49 5.44
C THR A 297 3.58 13.28 6.48
N GLY A 298 4.78 13.70 6.14
CA GLY A 298 5.94 13.74 7.01
C GLY A 298 7.12 14.35 6.26
N GLY A 299 8.07 14.92 7.01
CA GLY A 299 9.30 15.49 6.47
C GLY A 299 10.50 14.55 6.66
N SER A 300 11.46 14.57 5.71
CA SER A 300 12.70 13.79 5.80
C SER A 300 12.40 12.26 5.93
N ARG A 301 12.98 11.59 6.92
CA ARG A 301 12.67 10.17 7.21
C ARG A 301 11.19 9.91 7.49
N ASN A 302 10.49 10.85 8.10
CA ASN A 302 9.03 10.76 8.25
C ASN A 302 8.31 10.87 6.89
N GLY A 303 8.91 11.54 5.90
CA GLY A 303 8.45 11.58 4.51
C GLY A 303 8.61 10.23 3.81
N LYS A 304 9.72 9.49 4.08
CA LYS A 304 9.86 8.10 3.65
C LYS A 304 8.73 7.24 4.25
N GLY A 305 8.43 7.45 5.55
CA GLY A 305 7.32 6.80 6.24
C GLY A 305 5.97 7.14 5.63
N ALA A 306 5.71 8.41 5.33
CA ALA A 306 4.47 8.84 4.68
C ALA A 306 4.28 8.17 3.32
N LEU A 307 5.35 8.06 2.51
CA LEU A 307 5.29 7.35 1.23
C LEU A 307 5.01 5.85 1.44
N ALA A 308 5.68 5.20 2.39
CA ALA A 308 5.43 3.79 2.71
C ALA A 308 3.98 3.56 3.17
N ILE A 309 3.45 4.42 4.04
CA ILE A 309 2.05 4.35 4.50
C ILE A 309 1.10 4.47 3.31
N GLY A 310 1.28 5.49 2.45
CA GLY A 310 0.44 5.68 1.27
C GLY A 310 0.53 4.55 0.26
N ALA A 311 1.70 3.92 0.12
CA ALA A 311 1.92 2.79 -0.78
C ALA A 311 1.27 1.50 -0.28
N PHE A 312 1.31 1.23 1.04
CA PHE A 312 0.89 -0.04 1.63
C PHE A 312 -0.48 0.01 2.34
N ASP A 313 -1.17 1.15 2.39
CA ASP A 313 -2.57 1.26 2.81
C ASP A 313 -3.41 2.03 1.77
N GLU A 314 -4.33 1.33 1.13
CA GLU A 314 -5.19 1.89 0.07
C GLU A 314 -6.25 2.85 0.58
N ARG A 315 -6.51 2.88 1.89
CA ARG A 315 -7.45 3.80 2.52
C ARG A 315 -6.91 5.24 2.64
N ILE A 316 -5.60 5.44 2.40
CA ILE A 316 -4.99 6.78 2.35
C ILE A 316 -5.32 7.44 1.01
N ALA A 317 -6.17 8.44 1.02
CA ALA A 317 -6.63 9.15 -0.18
C ALA A 317 -5.59 10.14 -0.74
N LEU A 318 -4.72 10.68 0.12
CA LEU A 318 -3.67 11.65 -0.25
C LEU A 318 -2.36 11.36 0.47
N THR A 319 -1.28 11.20 -0.28
CA THR A 319 0.08 11.01 0.24
C THR A 319 0.95 12.22 -0.10
N VAL A 320 1.56 12.84 0.91
CA VAL A 320 2.41 14.03 0.73
C VAL A 320 3.76 13.82 1.41
N PRO A 321 4.71 13.10 0.78
CA PRO A 321 6.06 12.99 1.28
C PRO A 321 6.80 14.31 1.05
N GLN A 322 7.37 14.89 2.11
CA GLN A 322 8.15 16.12 2.04
C GLN A 322 9.63 15.82 2.23
N GLU A 323 10.48 16.26 1.29
CA GLU A 323 11.94 16.16 1.35
C GLU A 323 12.41 14.78 1.81
N SER A 324 11.78 13.76 1.24
CA SER A 324 11.94 12.38 1.69
C SER A 324 13.26 11.75 1.27
N GLY A 325 13.87 12.25 0.21
CA GLY A 325 15.20 11.84 -0.22
C GLY A 325 15.31 10.37 -0.62
N ASN A 326 16.53 9.82 -0.57
CA ASN A 326 16.79 8.45 -1.00
C ASN A 326 16.13 7.42 -0.05
N GLY A 327 15.47 6.42 -0.64
CA GLY A 327 14.59 5.52 0.10
C GLY A 327 13.22 6.13 0.42
N GLY A 328 12.92 7.30 -0.17
CA GLY A 328 11.62 7.95 -0.26
C GLY A 328 11.29 8.23 -1.72
N ALA A 329 11.15 9.50 -2.12
CA ALA A 329 10.90 9.89 -3.51
C ALA A 329 12.14 9.73 -4.43
N SER A 330 13.34 9.62 -3.88
CA SER A 330 14.57 9.32 -4.62
C SER A 330 14.74 7.80 -4.77
N GLY A 331 14.94 7.34 -5.98
CA GLY A 331 15.15 5.93 -6.30
C GLY A 331 16.59 5.47 -6.07
N TRP A 332 16.77 4.18 -5.85
CA TRP A 332 18.09 3.59 -5.56
C TRP A 332 19.06 3.73 -6.74
N ARG A 333 18.62 3.36 -7.95
CA ARG A 333 19.45 3.43 -9.17
C ARG A 333 19.83 4.86 -9.52
N THR A 334 18.87 5.77 -9.41
CA THR A 334 19.06 7.17 -9.78
C THR A 334 19.98 7.89 -8.78
N ALA A 335 19.91 7.54 -7.48
CA ALA A 335 20.82 8.06 -6.47
C ALA A 335 22.27 7.52 -6.64
N ASP A 336 22.42 6.22 -6.91
CA ASP A 336 23.73 5.63 -7.19
C ASP A 336 24.40 6.30 -8.41
N ALA A 337 23.62 6.59 -9.45
CA ALA A 337 24.14 7.29 -10.63
C ALA A 337 24.51 8.76 -10.33
N GLN A 338 23.76 9.44 -9.47
CA GLN A 338 24.06 10.79 -9.02
C GLN A 338 25.34 10.80 -8.15
N LYS A 339 25.50 9.82 -7.26
CA LYS A 339 26.74 9.63 -6.48
C LYS A 339 27.95 9.33 -7.37
N ALA A 340 27.76 8.46 -8.37
CA ALA A 340 28.82 8.14 -9.33
C ALA A 340 29.25 9.35 -10.19
N ALA A 341 28.36 10.33 -10.38
CA ALA A 341 28.68 11.61 -11.02
C ALA A 341 29.45 12.58 -10.10
N GLY A 342 29.75 12.19 -8.87
CA GLY A 342 30.57 12.98 -7.93
C GLY A 342 29.74 13.85 -6.97
N GLU A 343 28.40 13.76 -7.00
CA GLU A 343 27.56 14.53 -6.09
C GLU A 343 27.47 13.87 -4.70
N ASP A 344 27.32 14.68 -3.66
CA ASP A 344 27.17 14.17 -2.30
C ASP A 344 25.72 13.80 -2.04
N VAL A 345 25.38 12.57 -2.40
CA VAL A 345 24.04 11.98 -2.26
C VAL A 345 24.11 10.77 -1.35
N GLN A 346 23.17 10.65 -0.43
CA GLN A 346 23.00 9.46 0.39
C GLN A 346 22.62 8.25 -0.47
N THR A 347 23.30 7.13 -0.27
CA THR A 347 23.08 5.89 -1.02
C THR A 347 22.46 4.80 -0.15
N LEU A 348 21.96 3.73 -0.78
CA LEU A 348 21.47 2.53 -0.07
C LEU A 348 22.53 2.01 0.92
N SER A 349 23.78 1.90 0.48
CA SER A 349 24.88 1.39 1.30
C SER A 349 25.14 2.23 2.56
N GLN A 350 24.93 3.55 2.50
CA GLN A 350 25.03 4.43 3.66
C GLN A 350 23.81 4.26 4.57
N ILE A 351 22.60 4.25 4.02
CA ILE A 351 21.34 4.17 4.76
C ILE A 351 21.27 2.91 5.63
N ILE A 352 21.64 1.76 5.10
CA ILE A 352 21.55 0.47 5.84
C ILE A 352 22.54 0.39 7.01
N THR A 353 23.60 1.20 7.03
CA THR A 353 24.55 1.30 8.14
C THR A 353 24.16 2.37 9.14
N GLU A 354 23.48 3.42 8.68
CA GLU A 354 23.04 4.55 9.50
C GLU A 354 21.83 4.20 10.36
N ASN A 355 20.82 3.51 9.76
CA ASN A 355 19.52 3.36 10.39
C ASN A 355 18.86 2.02 10.11
N CYS A 356 17.75 1.76 10.80
CA CYS A 356 16.90 0.57 10.65
C CYS A 356 15.55 0.87 9.94
N TRP A 357 15.52 1.87 9.07
CA TRP A 357 14.31 2.24 8.33
C TRP A 357 13.77 1.08 7.48
N PHE A 358 14.65 0.31 6.88
CA PHE A 358 14.35 -0.82 6.01
C PHE A 358 14.68 -2.16 6.68
N ALA A 359 14.13 -3.25 6.18
CA ALA A 359 14.43 -4.60 6.63
C ALA A 359 15.87 -5.02 6.28
N LYS A 360 16.38 -6.05 6.95
CA LYS A 360 17.72 -6.59 6.67
C LYS A 360 17.85 -7.19 5.26
N SER A 361 16.73 -7.60 4.67
CA SER A 361 16.68 -8.11 3.30
C SER A 361 17.22 -7.10 2.27
N LEU A 362 17.14 -5.78 2.55
CA LEU A 362 17.70 -4.75 1.68
C LEU A 362 19.24 -4.78 1.63
N ASN A 363 19.89 -5.24 2.69
CA ASN A 363 21.36 -5.19 2.80
C ASN A 363 22.07 -5.94 1.65
N GLN A 364 21.46 -6.99 1.11
CA GLN A 364 22.01 -7.76 -0.01
C GLN A 364 22.16 -6.94 -1.31
N PHE A 365 21.46 -5.81 -1.42
CA PHE A 365 21.52 -4.92 -2.58
C PHE A 365 22.56 -3.80 -2.45
N SER A 366 23.32 -3.76 -1.36
CA SER A 366 24.44 -2.81 -1.18
C SER A 366 25.44 -2.95 -2.32
N GLY A 367 25.66 -1.87 -3.06
CA GLY A 367 26.52 -1.86 -4.26
C GLY A 367 25.95 -2.62 -5.47
N GLN A 368 24.70 -3.11 -5.39
CA GLN A 368 24.02 -3.89 -6.42
C GLN A 368 22.56 -3.46 -6.58
N THR A 369 22.25 -2.17 -6.42
CA THR A 369 20.88 -1.64 -6.52
C THR A 369 20.20 -1.97 -7.86
N ASN A 370 21.00 -2.13 -8.90
CA ASN A 370 20.54 -2.55 -10.22
C ASN A 370 19.93 -3.96 -10.28
N LYS A 371 20.08 -4.78 -9.23
CA LYS A 371 19.43 -6.08 -9.11
C LYS A 371 18.04 -6.03 -8.49
N LEU A 372 17.65 -4.92 -7.84
CA LEU A 372 16.29 -4.79 -7.33
C LEU A 372 15.27 -4.99 -8.47
N PRO A 373 14.25 -5.85 -8.31
CA PRO A 373 13.29 -6.11 -9.38
C PRO A 373 12.28 -4.97 -9.58
N TYR A 374 12.33 -3.96 -8.73
CA TYR A 374 11.54 -2.73 -8.77
C TYR A 374 12.42 -1.54 -8.34
N ASP A 375 11.88 -0.31 -8.34
CA ASP A 375 12.50 0.87 -7.77
C ASP A 375 11.41 1.85 -7.28
N HIS A 376 11.78 2.95 -6.64
CA HIS A 376 10.85 3.85 -5.95
C HIS A 376 9.82 4.55 -6.83
N HIS A 377 10.02 4.63 -8.16
CA HIS A 377 8.96 5.06 -9.08
C HIS A 377 7.78 4.07 -9.07
N GLU A 378 8.04 2.76 -8.90
CA GLU A 378 6.98 1.75 -8.73
C GLU A 378 6.37 1.80 -7.33
N LEU A 379 7.16 2.11 -6.28
CA LEU A 379 6.62 2.35 -4.93
C LEU A 379 5.65 3.54 -4.93
N MET A 380 6.01 4.65 -5.61
CA MET A 380 5.12 5.79 -5.80
C MET A 380 3.87 5.42 -6.61
N ALA A 381 4.01 4.56 -7.62
CA ALA A 381 2.90 4.07 -8.42
C ALA A 381 1.91 3.20 -7.61
N LEU A 382 2.31 2.60 -6.48
CA LEU A 382 1.37 1.94 -5.56
C LEU A 382 0.32 2.89 -4.98
N CYS A 383 0.58 4.19 -4.94
CA CYS A 383 -0.40 5.18 -4.53
C CYS A 383 -1.49 5.42 -5.59
N ALA A 384 -1.25 5.11 -6.88
CA ALA A 384 -2.25 5.30 -7.94
C ALA A 384 -3.48 4.40 -7.76
N PRO A 385 -4.70 4.89 -8.06
CA PRO A 385 -5.04 6.18 -8.67
C PRO A 385 -5.23 7.34 -7.67
N ARG A 386 -4.92 7.13 -6.39
CA ARG A 386 -5.05 8.09 -5.29
C ARG A 386 -4.07 9.26 -5.43
N GLY A 387 -4.26 10.32 -4.64
CA GLY A 387 -3.40 11.51 -4.70
C GLY A 387 -2.00 11.29 -4.17
N LEU A 388 -0.99 11.74 -4.92
CA LEU A 388 0.40 11.79 -4.50
C LEU A 388 1.00 13.15 -4.85
N LEU A 389 1.41 13.93 -3.85
CA LEU A 389 2.13 15.19 -4.05
C LEU A 389 3.53 15.09 -3.43
N VAL A 390 4.54 14.92 -4.25
CA VAL A 390 5.95 14.91 -3.81
C VAL A 390 6.43 16.35 -3.65
N ILE A 391 6.87 16.70 -2.45
CA ILE A 391 7.41 18.02 -2.11
C ILE A 391 8.89 17.88 -1.80
N GLU A 392 9.73 18.63 -2.51
CA GLU A 392 11.18 18.54 -2.39
C GLU A 392 11.83 19.92 -2.29
N ASN A 393 13.05 19.94 -1.78
CA ASN A 393 13.90 21.12 -1.68
C ASN A 393 15.23 20.86 -2.40
N PRO A 394 15.54 21.55 -3.50
CA PRO A 394 16.73 21.29 -4.30
C PRO A 394 18.03 21.80 -3.68
N ASP A 395 17.98 22.50 -2.54
CA ASP A 395 19.18 23.03 -1.88
C ASP A 395 19.91 21.98 -1.03
N PHE A 396 19.25 20.87 -0.71
CA PHE A 396 19.84 19.78 0.06
C PHE A 396 20.26 18.61 -0.86
N THR A 397 21.46 18.71 -1.44
CA THR A 397 21.98 17.74 -2.42
C THR A 397 22.05 16.32 -1.88
N TRP A 398 22.32 16.14 -0.59
CA TRP A 398 22.38 14.82 0.07
C TRP A 398 21.04 14.05 0.03
N LEU A 399 19.92 14.73 -0.16
CA LEU A 399 18.60 14.10 -0.38
C LEU A 399 18.46 13.47 -1.79
N GLY A 400 19.38 13.78 -2.71
CA GLY A 400 19.30 13.24 -4.07
C GLY A 400 18.22 13.92 -4.91
N ASN A 401 18.19 15.24 -4.94
CA ASN A 401 17.15 16.04 -5.61
C ASN A 401 17.02 15.75 -7.12
N LEU A 402 18.12 15.55 -7.86
CA LEU A 402 18.04 15.10 -9.25
C LEU A 402 17.50 13.68 -9.35
N SER A 403 17.86 12.82 -8.40
CA SER A 403 17.31 11.46 -8.30
C SER A 403 15.81 11.50 -7.99
N CYS A 404 15.37 12.35 -7.05
CA CYS A 404 13.93 12.57 -6.77
C CYS A 404 13.17 13.00 -8.02
N PHE A 405 13.71 13.96 -8.80
CA PHE A 405 13.11 14.41 -10.06
C PHE A 405 12.99 13.28 -11.07
N ASN A 406 14.07 12.53 -11.31
CA ASN A 406 14.08 11.43 -12.26
C ASN A 406 13.09 10.31 -11.87
N THR A 407 13.10 9.93 -10.60
CA THR A 407 12.23 8.88 -10.07
C THR A 407 10.75 9.30 -10.10
N SER A 408 10.46 10.55 -9.70
CA SER A 408 9.11 11.11 -9.76
C SER A 408 8.60 11.24 -11.20
N THR A 409 9.48 11.58 -12.17
CA THR A 409 9.10 11.61 -13.58
C THR A 409 8.69 10.22 -14.07
N ALA A 410 9.44 9.17 -13.74
CA ALA A 410 9.08 7.81 -14.10
C ALA A 410 7.79 7.34 -13.39
N ALA A 411 7.57 7.75 -12.15
CA ALA A 411 6.31 7.47 -11.43
C ALA A 411 5.13 8.21 -12.08
N HIS A 412 5.30 9.46 -12.49
CA HIS A 412 4.26 10.21 -13.20
C HIS A 412 3.89 9.54 -14.54
N MET A 413 4.86 8.96 -15.26
CA MET A 413 4.58 8.15 -16.45
C MET A 413 3.70 6.92 -16.13
N ALA A 414 3.83 6.32 -14.92
CA ALA A 414 2.93 5.25 -14.49
C ALA A 414 1.50 5.77 -14.25
N TYR A 415 1.34 6.92 -13.60
CA TYR A 415 0.03 7.56 -13.45
C TYR A 415 -0.60 7.95 -14.81
N GLU A 416 0.22 8.40 -15.76
CA GLU A 416 -0.23 8.68 -17.13
C GLU A 416 -0.77 7.42 -17.80
N GLY A 417 -0.03 6.30 -17.74
CA GLY A 417 -0.48 5.01 -18.26
C GLY A 417 -1.77 4.50 -17.63
N LEU A 418 -2.00 4.81 -16.36
CA LEU A 418 -3.25 4.49 -15.66
C LEU A 418 -4.38 5.49 -15.97
N GLY A 419 -4.10 6.54 -16.76
CA GLY A 419 -5.08 7.54 -17.17
C GLY A 419 -5.43 8.56 -16.09
N VAL A 420 -4.58 8.74 -15.10
CA VAL A 420 -4.77 9.67 -13.97
C VAL A 420 -3.54 10.55 -13.70
N PRO A 421 -2.92 11.17 -14.75
CA PRO A 421 -1.69 11.95 -14.57
C PRO A 421 -1.83 13.08 -13.56
N ASP A 422 -3.00 13.72 -13.49
CA ASP A 422 -3.27 14.83 -12.60
C ASP A 422 -3.47 14.42 -11.12
N ASN A 423 -3.32 13.13 -10.81
CA ASN A 423 -3.37 12.64 -9.43
C ASN A 423 -1.96 12.55 -8.81
N MET A 424 -0.92 12.73 -9.60
CA MET A 424 0.46 12.80 -9.10
C MET A 424 1.10 14.13 -9.48
N GLY A 425 1.65 14.82 -8.47
CA GLY A 425 2.42 16.06 -8.62
C GLY A 425 3.82 15.97 -8.04
N TYR A 426 4.70 16.78 -8.57
CA TYR A 426 6.04 17.03 -8.08
C TYR A 426 6.28 18.53 -7.97
N SER A 427 6.71 19.00 -6.81
CA SER A 427 7.04 20.40 -6.56
C SER A 427 8.33 20.49 -5.77
N SER A 428 9.37 21.05 -6.39
CA SER A 428 10.71 21.23 -5.80
C SER A 428 11.05 22.71 -5.78
N VAL A 429 11.12 23.28 -4.57
CA VAL A 429 11.35 24.71 -4.33
C VAL A 429 12.47 24.86 -3.32
N GLY A 430 13.45 25.71 -3.63
CA GLY A 430 14.57 26.04 -2.75
C GLY A 430 14.37 27.33 -1.93
N GLY A 431 15.42 27.75 -1.25
CA GLY A 431 15.44 29.00 -0.48
C GLY A 431 14.88 28.90 0.93
N HIS A 432 14.71 27.68 1.47
CA HIS A 432 14.20 27.45 2.83
C HIS A 432 14.98 26.36 3.55
N GLY A 433 14.85 26.27 4.86
CA GLY A 433 15.46 25.21 5.66
C GLY A 433 14.84 23.83 5.41
N HIS A 434 15.58 22.77 5.74
CA HIS A 434 15.11 21.38 5.61
C HIS A 434 13.78 21.16 6.36
N CYS A 435 12.82 20.60 5.67
CA CYS A 435 11.45 20.37 6.17
C CYS A 435 10.68 21.64 6.58
N GLN A 436 11.11 22.83 6.18
CA GLN A 436 10.30 24.02 6.24
C GLN A 436 9.41 24.08 4.99
N PHE A 437 8.11 24.31 5.19
CA PHE A 437 7.17 24.36 4.08
C PHE A 437 7.06 25.82 3.57
N PRO A 438 7.49 26.12 2.33
CA PRO A 438 7.46 27.49 1.81
C PRO A 438 6.07 27.88 1.34
N ALA A 439 5.71 29.14 1.49
CA ALA A 439 4.41 29.67 1.08
C ALA A 439 4.13 29.48 -0.42
N SER A 440 5.17 29.41 -1.25
CA SER A 440 5.06 29.21 -2.70
C SER A 440 4.51 27.84 -3.11
N GLN A 441 4.58 26.83 -2.22
CA GLN A 441 4.00 25.49 -2.43
C GLN A 441 2.59 25.35 -1.83
N GLN A 442 2.10 26.36 -1.09
CA GLN A 442 0.77 26.31 -0.47
C GLN A 442 -0.38 26.14 -1.46
N PRO A 443 -0.42 26.82 -2.63
CA PRO A 443 -1.50 26.65 -3.60
C PRO A 443 -1.61 25.20 -4.10
N GLU A 444 -0.48 24.52 -4.30
CA GLU A 444 -0.41 23.14 -4.75
C GLU A 444 -0.94 22.19 -3.68
N LEU A 445 -0.46 22.31 -2.46
CA LEU A 445 -0.97 21.55 -1.32
C LEU A 445 -2.47 21.74 -1.13
N THR A 446 -2.94 22.97 -1.22
CA THR A 446 -4.38 23.32 -1.11
C THR A 446 -5.19 22.61 -2.19
N ALA A 447 -4.73 22.64 -3.45
CA ALA A 447 -5.43 21.98 -4.56
C ALA A 447 -5.54 20.46 -4.36
N TYR A 448 -4.46 19.81 -3.88
CA TYR A 448 -4.46 18.37 -3.58
C TYR A 448 -5.39 18.03 -2.42
N ILE A 449 -5.39 18.80 -1.33
CA ILE A 449 -6.33 18.63 -0.21
C ILE A 449 -7.77 18.78 -0.70
N GLN A 450 -8.07 19.84 -1.46
CA GLN A 450 -9.40 20.09 -2.01
C GLN A 450 -9.88 18.91 -2.87
N LYS A 451 -9.04 18.40 -3.76
CA LYS A 451 -9.42 17.28 -4.64
C LYS A 451 -9.61 15.99 -3.88
N PHE A 452 -8.61 15.56 -3.10
CA PHE A 452 -8.55 14.20 -2.57
C PHE A 452 -9.19 14.03 -1.20
N LEU A 453 -9.24 15.09 -0.38
CA LEU A 453 -9.86 15.01 0.96
C LEU A 453 -11.23 15.69 1.01
N LEU A 454 -11.45 16.73 0.20
CA LEU A 454 -12.71 17.48 0.22
C LEU A 454 -13.62 17.15 -0.97
N GLY A 455 -13.15 16.36 -1.95
CA GLY A 455 -13.93 15.96 -3.12
C GLY A 455 -14.27 17.12 -4.07
N GLN A 456 -13.47 18.21 -4.05
CA GLN A 456 -13.68 19.39 -4.87
C GLN A 456 -12.95 19.25 -6.22
N ASN A 457 -13.50 19.89 -7.26
CA ASN A 457 -12.83 19.95 -8.56
C ASN A 457 -11.73 21.00 -8.53
N SER A 458 -10.50 20.58 -8.19
CA SER A 458 -9.32 21.44 -8.12
C SER A 458 -8.26 21.02 -9.13
N ASN A 459 -7.53 21.99 -9.69
CA ASN A 459 -6.43 21.72 -10.60
C ASN A 459 -5.19 21.26 -9.84
N THR A 460 -4.82 20.00 -10.02
CA THR A 460 -3.66 19.35 -9.38
C THR A 460 -2.49 19.12 -10.36
N LYS A 461 -2.54 19.75 -11.55
CA LYS A 461 -1.45 19.68 -12.53
C LYS A 461 -0.25 20.48 -12.02
N VAL A 462 0.69 19.79 -11.38
CA VAL A 462 1.94 20.39 -10.94
C VAL A 462 3.08 19.41 -11.17
N PHE A 463 4.07 19.83 -11.93
CA PHE A 463 5.34 19.12 -12.08
C PHE A 463 6.42 20.17 -12.35
N ARG A 464 7.05 20.69 -11.29
CA ARG A 464 7.98 21.82 -11.37
C ARG A 464 9.18 21.66 -10.45
N SER A 465 10.26 22.36 -10.81
CA SER A 465 11.44 22.51 -9.98
C SER A 465 12.06 23.91 -10.21
N ASP A 466 12.62 24.49 -9.17
CA ASP A 466 13.45 25.71 -9.27
C ASP A 466 14.81 25.42 -9.93
N ARG A 467 15.14 24.15 -10.18
CA ARG A 467 16.30 23.73 -10.94
C ARG A 467 15.89 23.29 -12.35
N ASN A 468 16.74 23.56 -13.32
CA ASN A 468 16.56 23.12 -14.71
C ASN A 468 16.95 21.64 -14.86
N TYR A 469 16.18 20.73 -14.24
CA TYR A 469 16.39 19.30 -14.41
C TYR A 469 15.82 18.83 -15.75
N THR A 470 16.52 17.90 -16.38
CA THR A 470 16.06 17.24 -17.62
C THR A 470 16.03 15.73 -17.40
N PHE A 471 14.91 15.12 -17.70
CA PHE A 471 14.78 13.67 -17.66
C PHE A 471 15.39 13.03 -18.90
N ASP A 472 16.50 12.35 -18.74
CA ASP A 472 17.09 11.55 -19.82
C ASP A 472 16.35 10.22 -19.95
N LYS A 473 15.32 10.23 -20.81
CA LYS A 473 14.49 9.05 -21.05
C LYS A 473 15.30 7.85 -21.54
N ALA A 474 16.28 8.07 -22.43
CA ALA A 474 17.08 6.98 -22.98
C ALA A 474 17.96 6.31 -21.93
N LYS A 475 18.44 7.08 -20.96
CA LYS A 475 19.21 6.58 -19.81
C LYS A 475 18.35 5.77 -18.85
N TRP A 476 17.14 6.27 -18.52
CA TRP A 476 16.38 5.76 -17.38
C TRP A 476 15.30 4.75 -17.72
N VAL A 477 14.68 4.82 -18.90
CA VAL A 477 13.56 3.93 -19.26
C VAL A 477 13.75 3.30 -20.64
N ASP A 478 13.38 2.03 -20.77
CA ASP A 478 13.33 1.28 -22.01
C ASP A 478 11.91 0.74 -22.29
N TRP A 479 10.95 1.30 -21.59
CA TRP A 479 9.54 0.96 -21.71
C TRP A 479 8.71 2.18 -22.16
N THR A 480 7.54 1.91 -22.68
CA THR A 480 6.59 2.90 -23.15
C THR A 480 5.38 2.98 -22.23
N ILE A 481 4.75 4.14 -22.18
CA ILE A 481 3.47 4.32 -21.49
C ILE A 481 2.41 3.52 -22.26
N PRO A 482 1.67 2.60 -21.61
CA PRO A 482 0.60 1.87 -22.29
C PRO A 482 -0.59 2.78 -22.58
N THR A 483 -1.31 2.45 -23.63
CA THR A 483 -2.63 3.00 -23.96
C THR A 483 -3.66 1.90 -23.73
N PHE A 484 -4.47 2.01 -22.67
CA PHE A 484 -5.51 1.04 -22.34
C PHE A 484 -6.89 1.52 -22.80
#